data_d296bc128d26e108afdd694c9bc33a73
#
_entry.id   d296bc128d26e108afdd694c9bc33a73
#
_cell.length_a   1.000
_cell.length_b   1.000
_cell.length_c   1.000
_cell.angle_alpha   90.00
_cell.angle_beta   90.00
_cell.angle_gamma   90.00
#
_symmetry.space_group_name_H-M   'P 1'
#
loop_
_entity.id
_entity.type
_entity.pdbx_description
1 polymer ?
#
loop_
_entity_poly.entity_id
_entity_poly.type
_entity_poly.pdbx_seq_one_letter_code
_entity_poly.pdbx_strand_id
1 'polypeptide(L)'
;MAQAKTFTAEEFDALLDFVSKRSYAMRNRMMILISFWSGMRVGEIASLRIEDVVDAAGKVKREIRLDAAQTKGRHARTVFFPAKLAAELQIYVDARAVKDRKQPFFMTAGGKAFTANVMTQHFFWLYRKAGFETSSHSGRRNFLTQLSAKGIGIRVLASLAGHRNIQVTMRYIDASDDMKRNAVELI
;
A
#
# COMPACT_ATOMS: atom_id res chain seq x y z
N MET A 1 0.52 21.25 6.32
CA MET A 1 1.34 20.01 6.41
C MET A 1 1.98 19.79 5.06
N ALA A 2 3.30 19.58 5.03
CA ALA A 2 4.00 19.24 3.79
C ALA A 2 3.44 17.95 3.19
N GLN A 3 3.38 17.88 1.87
CA GLN A 3 2.92 16.67 1.18
C GLN A 3 3.92 15.52 1.42
N ALA A 4 3.43 14.29 1.57
CA ALA A 4 4.28 13.11 1.68
C ALA A 4 5.14 12.97 0.42
N LYS A 5 6.43 12.61 0.59
CA LYS A 5 7.38 12.39 -0.51
C LYS A 5 6.91 11.25 -1.42
N THR A 6 7.12 11.38 -2.72
CA THR A 6 7.15 10.26 -3.68
C THR A 6 8.57 9.73 -3.78
N PHE A 7 8.70 8.43 -3.98
CA PHE A 7 9.99 7.74 -4.11
C PHE A 7 10.33 7.53 -5.59
N THR A 8 11.59 7.73 -5.97
CA THR A 8 12.11 7.22 -7.25
C THR A 8 12.25 5.70 -7.18
N ALA A 9 12.55 5.05 -8.32
CA ALA A 9 12.80 3.61 -8.34
C ALA A 9 14.01 3.24 -7.46
N GLU A 10 15.10 4.00 -7.57
CA GLU A 10 16.34 3.81 -6.82
C GLU A 10 16.12 4.00 -5.31
N GLU A 11 15.34 5.01 -4.92
CA GLU A 11 14.99 5.25 -3.51
C GLU A 11 14.12 4.12 -2.95
N PHE A 12 13.20 3.59 -3.76
CA PHE A 12 12.37 2.47 -3.37
C PHE A 12 13.19 1.20 -3.17
N ASP A 13 14.13 0.92 -4.09
CA ASP A 13 15.03 -0.23 -4.00
C ASP A 13 15.96 -0.09 -2.79
N ALA A 14 16.50 1.11 -2.54
CA ALA A 14 17.30 1.40 -1.34
C ALA A 14 16.50 1.18 -0.04
N LEU A 15 15.22 1.56 -0.01
CA LEU A 15 14.33 1.30 1.13
C LEU A 15 14.14 -0.20 1.35
N LEU A 16 13.92 -0.98 0.29
CA LEU A 16 13.74 -2.42 0.38
C LEU A 16 15.04 -3.13 0.80
N ASP A 17 16.19 -2.68 0.31
CA ASP A 17 17.50 -3.18 0.73
C ASP A 17 17.75 -2.90 2.21
N PHE A 18 17.49 -1.67 2.67
CA PHE A 18 17.58 -1.33 4.09
C PHE A 18 16.74 -2.26 4.96
N VAL A 19 15.49 -2.51 4.55
CA VAL A 19 14.54 -3.35 5.31
C VAL A 19 14.98 -4.80 5.34
N SER A 20 15.58 -5.31 4.25
CA SER A 20 16.07 -6.70 4.16
C SER A 20 17.09 -7.06 5.22
N LYS A 21 17.84 -6.06 5.71
CA LYS A 21 18.92 -6.19 6.70
C LYS A 21 18.44 -6.00 8.15
N ARG A 22 17.12 -5.91 8.40
CA ARG A 22 16.56 -5.61 9.72
C ARG A 22 15.70 -6.75 10.26
N SER A 23 15.48 -6.74 11.57
CA SER A 23 14.54 -7.65 12.21
C SER A 23 13.15 -7.53 11.57
N TYR A 24 12.46 -8.66 11.42
CA TYR A 24 11.15 -8.73 10.75
C TYR A 24 11.18 -8.26 9.28
N ALA A 25 12.30 -8.46 8.58
CA ALA A 25 12.52 -8.03 7.20
C ALA A 25 11.34 -8.37 6.27
N MET A 26 10.93 -9.64 6.23
CA MET A 26 9.84 -10.09 5.36
C MET A 26 8.52 -9.38 5.68
N ARG A 27 8.13 -9.29 6.95
CA ARG A 27 6.93 -8.55 7.37
C ARG A 27 6.96 -7.09 6.94
N ASN A 28 8.07 -6.41 7.23
CA ASN A 28 8.23 -4.98 6.93
C ASN A 28 8.23 -4.73 5.42
N ARG A 29 8.88 -5.62 4.65
CA ARG A 29 8.84 -5.60 3.18
C ARG A 29 7.39 -5.70 2.67
N MET A 30 6.60 -6.66 3.16
CA MET A 30 5.20 -6.83 2.72
C MET A 30 4.33 -5.62 3.04
N MET A 31 4.50 -5.00 4.21
CA MET A 31 3.79 -3.76 4.56
C MET A 31 4.09 -2.63 3.55
N ILE A 32 5.36 -2.45 3.20
CA ILE A 32 5.80 -1.46 2.21
C ILE A 32 5.21 -1.80 0.84
N LEU A 33 5.35 -3.03 0.37
CA LEU A 33 4.85 -3.45 -0.95
C LEU A 33 3.34 -3.26 -1.09
N ILE A 34 2.55 -3.62 -0.07
CA ILE A 34 1.10 -3.34 -0.07
C ILE A 34 0.83 -1.84 -0.20
N SER A 35 1.52 -1.01 0.58
CA SER A 35 1.33 0.44 0.53
C SER A 35 1.66 1.02 -0.86
N PHE A 36 2.78 0.59 -1.46
CA PHE A 36 3.28 1.12 -2.74
C PHE A 36 2.57 0.55 -3.98
N TRP A 37 2.14 -0.73 -3.93
CA TRP A 37 1.60 -1.41 -5.11
C TRP A 37 0.08 -1.59 -5.10
N SER A 38 -0.59 -1.30 -3.99
CA SER A 38 -2.06 -1.29 -3.92
C SER A 38 -2.66 0.03 -3.44
N GLY A 39 -1.81 0.94 -2.98
CA GLY A 39 -2.24 2.24 -2.48
C GLY A 39 -3.10 2.19 -1.20
N MET A 40 -3.08 1.10 -0.45
CA MET A 40 -3.81 0.99 0.82
C MET A 40 -3.31 2.01 1.85
N ARG A 41 -4.23 2.51 2.68
CA ARG A 41 -3.87 3.32 3.85
C ARG A 41 -3.27 2.43 4.94
N VAL A 42 -2.33 2.96 5.73
CA VAL A 42 -1.71 2.17 6.81
C VAL A 42 -2.72 1.63 7.82
N GLY A 43 -3.80 2.35 8.10
CA GLY A 43 -4.88 1.85 8.96
C GLY A 43 -5.62 0.65 8.34
N GLU A 44 -5.81 0.64 7.04
CA GLU A 44 -6.38 -0.49 6.30
C GLU A 44 -5.41 -1.69 6.32
N ILE A 45 -4.11 -1.44 6.12
CA ILE A 45 -3.07 -2.49 6.20
C ILE A 45 -3.01 -3.08 7.61
N ALA A 46 -3.11 -2.24 8.65
CA ALA A 46 -3.11 -2.67 10.05
C ALA A 46 -4.30 -3.56 10.41
N SER A 47 -5.45 -3.34 9.77
CA SER A 47 -6.70 -4.06 10.06
C SER A 47 -6.83 -5.39 9.32
N LEU A 48 -5.94 -5.71 8.37
CA LEU A 48 -6.00 -6.94 7.59
C LEU A 48 -5.89 -8.18 8.48
N ARG A 49 -6.74 -9.16 8.18
CA ARG A 49 -6.67 -10.54 8.70
C ARG A 49 -6.23 -11.49 7.60
N ILE A 50 -5.85 -12.70 7.98
CA ILE A 50 -5.50 -13.75 7.01
C ILE A 50 -6.67 -14.03 6.06
N GLU A 51 -7.90 -14.14 6.57
CA GLU A 51 -9.10 -14.40 5.77
C GLU A 51 -9.43 -13.29 4.75
N ASP A 52 -9.01 -12.05 5.00
CA ASP A 52 -9.19 -10.96 4.03
C ASP A 52 -8.31 -11.18 2.78
N VAL A 53 -7.07 -11.61 2.99
CA VAL A 53 -6.02 -11.68 1.97
C VAL A 53 -5.92 -13.07 1.32
N VAL A 54 -6.22 -14.13 2.08
CA VAL A 54 -6.02 -15.53 1.65
C VAL A 54 -7.38 -16.21 1.48
N ASP A 55 -7.55 -16.96 0.41
CA ASP A 55 -8.76 -17.75 0.16
C ASP A 55 -8.80 -19.07 0.94
N ALA A 56 -9.85 -19.87 0.74
CA ALA A 56 -10.02 -21.16 1.42
C ALA A 56 -8.96 -22.19 1.03
N ALA A 57 -8.37 -22.07 -0.17
CA ALA A 57 -7.33 -22.95 -0.67
C ALA A 57 -5.91 -22.52 -0.25
N GLY A 58 -5.77 -21.47 0.60
CA GLY A 58 -4.49 -20.95 1.04
C GLY A 58 -3.80 -20.02 0.02
N LYS A 59 -4.50 -19.60 -1.03
CA LYS A 59 -3.93 -18.72 -2.06
C LYS A 59 -4.24 -17.27 -1.80
N VAL A 60 -3.27 -16.39 -2.07
CA VAL A 60 -3.44 -14.93 -1.97
C VAL A 60 -4.40 -14.46 -3.04
N LYS A 61 -5.45 -13.76 -2.61
CA LYS A 61 -6.46 -13.17 -3.49
C LYS A 61 -5.87 -12.00 -4.28
N ARG A 62 -6.32 -11.85 -5.54
CA ARG A 62 -5.98 -10.69 -6.38
C ARG A 62 -6.89 -9.49 -6.09
N GLU A 63 -8.03 -9.73 -5.52
CA GLU A 63 -9.02 -8.74 -5.11
C GLU A 63 -9.45 -9.03 -3.68
N ILE A 64 -9.31 -8.05 -2.82
CA ILE A 64 -9.73 -8.14 -1.42
C ILE A 64 -10.79 -7.10 -1.13
N ARG A 65 -11.81 -7.49 -0.36
CA ARG A 65 -12.84 -6.57 0.09
C ARG A 65 -12.54 -6.12 1.52
N LEU A 66 -12.42 -4.83 1.69
CA LEU A 66 -12.34 -4.21 3.01
C LEU A 66 -13.75 -3.83 3.47
N ASP A 67 -14.09 -4.22 4.68
CA ASP A 67 -15.35 -3.83 5.31
C ASP A 67 -15.33 -2.37 5.77
N ALA A 68 -16.51 -1.82 6.04
CA ALA A 68 -16.66 -0.45 6.50
C ALA A 68 -15.85 -0.15 7.77
N ALA A 69 -15.74 -1.13 8.68
CA ALA A 69 -14.97 -1.00 9.91
C ALA A 69 -13.45 -0.89 9.68
N GLN A 70 -12.94 -1.46 8.58
CA GLN A 70 -11.52 -1.45 8.22
C GLN A 70 -11.09 -0.16 7.51
N THR A 71 -12.03 0.69 7.12
CA THR A 71 -11.75 1.91 6.35
C THR A 71 -11.99 3.17 7.17
N LYS A 72 -11.15 4.20 6.98
CA LYS A 72 -11.30 5.49 7.69
C LYS A 72 -12.65 6.17 7.44
N GLY A 73 -13.22 5.99 6.25
CA GLY A 73 -14.49 6.60 5.85
C GLY A 73 -15.72 5.75 6.17
N ARG A 74 -15.58 4.62 6.85
CA ARG A 74 -16.63 3.64 7.14
C ARG A 74 -17.44 3.20 5.91
N HIS A 75 -16.78 3.04 4.76
CA HIS A 75 -17.35 2.52 3.53
C HIS A 75 -16.51 1.34 3.04
N ALA A 76 -17.17 0.22 2.79
CA ALA A 76 -16.53 -0.94 2.20
C ALA A 76 -15.97 -0.59 0.82
N ARG A 77 -14.79 -1.14 0.50
CA ARG A 77 -14.17 -0.99 -0.82
C ARG A 77 -13.39 -2.23 -1.23
N THR A 78 -13.24 -2.43 -2.52
CA THR A 78 -12.35 -3.44 -3.07
C THR A 78 -10.96 -2.86 -3.30
N VAL A 79 -9.94 -3.63 -2.96
CA VAL A 79 -8.53 -3.34 -3.24
C VAL A 79 -8.01 -4.39 -4.20
N PHE A 80 -7.27 -3.97 -5.22
CA PHE A 80 -6.70 -4.83 -6.24
C PHE A 80 -5.20 -5.03 -6.01
N PHE A 81 -4.77 -6.28 -6.00
CA PHE A 81 -3.36 -6.64 -5.89
C PHE A 81 -2.80 -7.00 -7.27
N PRO A 82 -1.76 -6.31 -7.76
CA PRO A 82 -1.07 -6.75 -8.97
C PRO A 82 -0.44 -8.14 -8.78
N ALA A 83 -0.21 -8.88 -9.86
CA ALA A 83 0.32 -10.24 -9.81
C ALA A 83 1.60 -10.34 -8.98
N LYS A 84 2.51 -9.39 -9.18
CA LYS A 84 3.77 -9.33 -8.44
C LYS A 84 3.57 -9.17 -6.92
N LEU A 85 2.57 -8.40 -6.48
CA LEU A 85 2.28 -8.26 -5.05
C LEU A 85 1.70 -9.56 -4.49
N ALA A 86 0.78 -10.20 -5.22
CA ALA A 86 0.19 -11.47 -4.78
C ALA A 86 1.25 -12.57 -4.64
N ALA A 87 2.22 -12.63 -5.55
CA ALA A 87 3.35 -13.58 -5.47
C ALA A 87 4.23 -13.33 -4.24
N GLU A 88 4.62 -12.09 -3.97
CA GLU A 88 5.40 -11.73 -2.76
C GLU A 88 4.63 -12.05 -1.48
N LEU A 89 3.33 -11.74 -1.44
CA LEU A 89 2.49 -12.05 -0.29
C LEU A 89 2.30 -13.55 -0.09
N GLN A 90 2.27 -14.35 -1.17
CA GLN A 90 2.18 -15.81 -1.06
C GLN A 90 3.41 -16.37 -0.34
N ILE A 91 4.60 -15.93 -0.69
CA ILE A 91 5.84 -16.33 -0.01
C ILE A 91 5.76 -16.00 1.51
N TYR A 92 5.24 -14.83 1.85
CA TYR A 92 5.06 -14.43 3.25
C TYR A 92 4.03 -15.29 3.99
N VAL A 93 2.92 -15.63 3.34
CA VAL A 93 1.86 -16.49 3.89
C VAL A 93 2.39 -17.89 4.14
N ASP A 94 3.07 -18.47 3.16
CA ASP A 94 3.63 -19.82 3.23
C ASP A 94 4.68 -19.92 4.36
N ALA A 95 5.54 -18.91 4.49
CA ALA A 95 6.54 -18.85 5.57
C ALA A 95 5.93 -18.71 6.98
N ARG A 96 4.74 -18.12 7.09
CA ARG A 96 4.05 -17.99 8.39
C ARG A 96 3.33 -19.25 8.84
N ALA A 97 2.93 -20.12 7.93
CA ALA A 97 2.18 -21.37 8.19
C ALA A 97 0.98 -21.17 9.15
N VAL A 98 0.24 -20.08 8.98
CA VAL A 98 -0.85 -19.68 9.90
C VAL A 98 -2.07 -20.58 9.71
N LYS A 99 -2.56 -21.17 10.79
CA LYS A 99 -3.76 -22.03 10.79
C LYS A 99 -5.04 -21.26 11.07
N ASP A 100 -4.99 -20.27 11.97
CA ASP A 100 -6.16 -19.45 12.31
C ASP A 100 -6.34 -18.29 11.32
N ARG A 101 -7.39 -18.38 10.52
CA ARG A 101 -7.72 -17.40 9.47
C ARG A 101 -8.14 -16.03 10.02
N LYS A 102 -8.58 -15.95 11.27
CA LYS A 102 -9.01 -14.70 11.93
C LYS A 102 -7.83 -13.92 12.52
N GLN A 103 -6.63 -14.51 12.55
CA GLN A 103 -5.44 -13.80 13.04
C GLN A 103 -5.12 -12.55 12.19
N PRO A 104 -4.53 -11.53 12.83
CA PRO A 104 -4.01 -10.37 12.10
C PRO A 104 -3.02 -10.79 11.01
N PHE A 105 -3.15 -10.19 9.84
CA PHE A 105 -2.21 -10.44 8.73
C PHE A 105 -0.80 -9.97 9.09
N PHE A 106 -0.68 -8.87 9.85
CA PHE A 106 0.57 -8.40 10.41
C PHE A 106 0.51 -8.31 11.92
N MET A 107 1.54 -8.81 12.59
CA MET A 107 1.67 -8.75 14.05
C MET A 107 2.90 -7.93 14.45
N THR A 108 2.80 -7.23 15.57
CA THR A 108 3.92 -6.53 16.23
C THR A 108 4.97 -7.53 16.72
N ALA A 109 6.12 -7.04 17.20
CA ALA A 109 7.15 -7.89 17.84
C ALA A 109 6.60 -8.64 19.06
N GLY A 110 5.63 -8.07 19.77
CA GLY A 110 4.97 -8.71 20.93
C GLY A 110 3.78 -9.60 20.56
N GLY A 111 3.62 -10.02 19.29
CA GLY A 111 2.56 -10.94 18.87
C GLY A 111 1.15 -10.35 18.85
N LYS A 112 0.99 -9.03 18.98
CA LYS A 112 -0.32 -8.34 18.95
C LYS A 112 -0.63 -7.78 17.58
N ALA A 113 -1.91 -7.57 17.27
CA ALA A 113 -2.34 -6.82 16.09
C ALA A 113 -1.75 -5.40 16.10
N PHE A 114 -1.42 -4.87 14.91
CA PHE A 114 -1.15 -3.44 14.79
C PHE A 114 -2.46 -2.65 14.91
N THR A 115 -2.44 -1.57 15.68
CA THR A 115 -3.44 -0.51 15.53
C THR A 115 -3.00 0.43 14.39
N ALA A 116 -3.93 1.22 13.85
CA ALA A 116 -3.62 2.21 12.82
C ALA A 116 -2.52 3.18 13.28
N ASN A 117 -2.56 3.61 14.54
CA ASN A 117 -1.56 4.53 15.11
C ASN A 117 -0.18 3.87 15.25
N VAL A 118 -0.13 2.65 15.80
CA VAL A 118 1.13 1.89 15.95
C VAL A 118 1.76 1.62 14.58
N MET A 119 0.97 1.28 13.56
CA MET A 119 1.49 1.07 12.22
C MET A 119 1.97 2.38 11.58
N THR A 120 1.27 3.50 11.81
CA THR A 120 1.72 4.84 11.36
C THR A 120 3.08 5.17 11.94
N GLN A 121 3.27 4.98 13.25
CA GLN A 121 4.55 5.19 13.93
C GLN A 121 5.64 4.23 13.40
N HIS A 122 5.27 2.97 13.16
CA HIS A 122 6.18 1.98 12.60
C HIS A 122 6.72 2.41 11.22
N PHE A 123 5.84 2.84 10.31
CA PHE A 123 6.25 3.37 9.01
C PHE A 123 7.11 4.63 9.13
N PHE A 124 6.74 5.55 10.02
CA PHE A 124 7.52 6.76 10.27
C PHE A 124 8.97 6.43 10.66
N TRP A 125 9.15 5.58 11.67
CA TRP A 125 10.49 5.18 12.10
C TRP A 125 11.25 4.35 11.07
N LEU A 126 10.54 3.50 10.31
CA LEU A 126 11.14 2.70 9.27
C LEU A 126 11.74 3.60 8.17
N TYR A 127 10.98 4.58 7.68
CA TYR A 127 11.45 5.52 6.68
C TYR A 127 12.59 6.38 7.22
N ARG A 128 12.44 6.93 8.41
CA ARG A 128 13.46 7.79 9.01
C ARG A 128 14.78 7.07 9.21
N LYS A 129 14.75 5.81 9.69
CA LYS A 129 15.96 4.99 9.85
C LYS A 129 16.59 4.58 8.52
N ALA A 130 15.81 4.53 7.45
CA ALA A 130 16.30 4.34 6.08
C ALA A 130 16.81 5.65 5.41
N GLY A 131 16.81 6.77 6.13
CA GLY A 131 17.28 8.06 5.62
C GLY A 131 16.21 8.89 4.88
N PHE A 132 14.93 8.52 4.97
CA PHE A 132 13.85 9.21 4.28
C PHE A 132 12.97 10.01 5.26
N GLU A 133 12.97 11.33 5.13
CA GLU A 133 12.06 12.22 5.88
C GLU A 133 10.69 12.27 5.20
N THR A 134 9.81 11.36 5.59
CA THR A 134 8.49 11.26 5.00
C THR A 134 7.48 10.62 5.95
N SER A 135 6.25 10.44 5.49
CA SER A 135 5.14 9.91 6.27
C SER A 135 4.64 8.57 5.72
N SER A 136 3.84 7.89 6.52
CA SER A 136 3.16 6.64 6.13
C SER A 136 2.26 6.76 4.89
N HIS A 137 1.99 7.97 4.40
CA HIS A 137 1.22 8.19 3.17
C HIS A 137 2.05 8.09 1.89
N SER A 138 3.37 7.99 1.98
CA SER A 138 4.27 7.99 0.81
C SER A 138 4.00 6.86 -0.16
N GLY A 139 3.81 5.63 0.32
CA GLY A 139 3.52 4.50 -0.58
C GLY A 139 2.25 4.72 -1.39
N ARG A 140 1.17 5.14 -0.72
CA ARG A 140 -0.10 5.46 -1.39
C ARG A 140 0.04 6.64 -2.36
N ARG A 141 0.78 7.69 -1.97
CA ARG A 141 1.06 8.82 -2.87
C ARG A 141 1.80 8.32 -4.10
N ASN A 142 2.87 7.54 -3.90
CA ASN A 142 3.65 6.96 -4.98
C ASN A 142 2.78 6.14 -5.96
N PHE A 143 1.90 5.28 -5.43
CA PHE A 143 0.96 4.49 -6.23
C PHE A 143 0.08 5.37 -7.13
N LEU A 144 -0.55 6.40 -6.56
CA LEU A 144 -1.45 7.29 -7.31
C LEU A 144 -0.70 8.14 -8.34
N THR A 145 0.46 8.71 -7.96
CA THR A 145 1.27 9.53 -8.85
C THR A 145 1.82 8.72 -10.03
N GLN A 146 2.32 7.50 -9.78
CA GLN A 146 2.81 6.62 -10.85
C GLN A 146 1.70 6.20 -11.82
N LEU A 147 0.50 5.89 -11.32
CA LEU A 147 -0.63 5.56 -12.20
C LEU A 147 -1.11 6.77 -13.00
N SER A 148 -1.13 7.96 -12.38
CA SER A 148 -1.43 9.22 -13.06
C SER A 148 -0.44 9.49 -14.20
N ALA A 149 0.87 9.35 -13.94
CA ALA A 149 1.91 9.52 -14.95
C ALA A 149 1.79 8.53 -16.13
N LYS A 150 1.11 7.39 -15.92
CA LYS A 150 0.78 6.43 -16.98
C LYS A 150 -0.54 6.73 -17.70
N GLY A 151 -1.13 7.90 -17.48
CA GLY A 151 -2.36 8.32 -18.16
C GLY A 151 -3.66 7.71 -17.60
N ILE A 152 -3.62 7.06 -16.43
CA ILE A 152 -4.84 6.51 -15.83
C ILE A 152 -5.77 7.64 -15.39
N GLY A 153 -6.99 7.61 -15.89
CA GLY A 153 -8.00 8.66 -15.66
C GLY A 153 -8.35 8.84 -14.16
N ILE A 154 -8.59 10.08 -13.78
CA ILE A 154 -8.81 10.49 -12.38
C ILE A 154 -9.93 9.72 -11.67
N ARG A 155 -11.00 9.33 -12.38
CA ARG A 155 -12.11 8.55 -11.79
C ARG A 155 -11.64 7.15 -11.37
N VAL A 156 -10.80 6.51 -12.18
CA VAL A 156 -10.20 5.21 -11.85
C VAL A 156 -9.28 5.35 -10.64
N LEU A 157 -8.43 6.38 -10.63
CA LEU A 157 -7.54 6.67 -9.51
C LEU A 157 -8.31 6.92 -8.21
N ALA A 158 -9.40 7.70 -8.27
CA ALA A 158 -10.26 7.96 -7.12
C ALA A 158 -10.91 6.67 -6.59
N SER A 159 -11.39 5.81 -7.48
CA SER A 159 -11.97 4.50 -7.16
C SER A 159 -10.92 3.59 -6.49
N LEU A 160 -9.76 3.41 -7.09
CA LEU A 160 -8.64 2.63 -6.53
C LEU A 160 -8.21 3.14 -5.15
N ALA A 161 -8.19 4.45 -4.98
CA ALA A 161 -7.89 5.07 -3.70
C ALA A 161 -9.03 4.98 -2.68
N GLY A 162 -10.27 4.71 -3.10
CA GLY A 162 -11.46 4.84 -2.25
C GLY A 162 -11.66 6.29 -1.78
N HIS A 163 -11.49 7.26 -2.68
CA HIS A 163 -11.82 8.66 -2.47
C HIS A 163 -13.24 8.94 -2.94
N ARG A 164 -14.10 9.40 -2.05
CA ARG A 164 -15.48 9.83 -2.39
C ARG A 164 -15.50 11.19 -3.07
N ASN A 165 -14.56 12.05 -2.72
CA ASN A 165 -14.38 13.36 -3.35
C ASN A 165 -13.17 13.32 -4.28
N ILE A 166 -13.40 13.56 -5.55
CA ILE A 166 -12.40 13.56 -6.61
C ILE A 166 -11.31 14.63 -6.38
N GLN A 167 -11.64 15.73 -5.70
CA GLN A 167 -10.70 16.78 -5.33
C GLN A 167 -9.53 16.25 -4.48
N VAL A 168 -9.79 15.21 -3.68
CA VAL A 168 -8.71 14.56 -2.91
C VAL A 168 -7.71 13.87 -3.84
N THR A 169 -8.20 13.28 -4.94
CA THR A 169 -7.35 12.61 -5.93
C THR A 169 -6.56 13.60 -6.77
N MET A 170 -7.15 14.76 -7.10
CA MET A 170 -6.47 15.80 -7.88
C MET A 170 -5.16 16.28 -7.26
N ARG A 171 -5.00 16.19 -5.93
CA ARG A 171 -3.77 16.53 -5.23
C ARG A 171 -2.57 15.62 -5.56
N TYR A 172 -2.81 14.52 -6.22
CA TYR A 172 -1.81 13.51 -6.62
C TYR A 172 -1.53 13.56 -8.14
N ILE A 173 -2.19 14.46 -8.86
CA ILE A 173 -2.14 14.54 -10.33
C ILE A 173 -1.53 15.86 -10.71
N ASP A 174 -0.30 15.82 -11.21
CA ASP A 174 0.35 16.93 -11.87
C ASP A 174 0.39 16.59 -13.37
N ALA A 175 -0.29 17.38 -14.20
CA ALA A 175 -0.25 17.22 -15.65
C ALA A 175 1.07 17.78 -16.17
N SER A 176 2.06 16.92 -16.42
CA SER A 176 3.31 17.31 -17.06
C SER A 176 3.09 17.72 -18.52
N ASP A 177 4.01 18.50 -19.07
CA ASP A 177 3.94 18.88 -20.49
C ASP A 177 4.12 17.67 -21.42
N ASP A 178 4.88 16.65 -20.99
CA ASP A 178 4.98 15.39 -21.73
C ASP A 178 3.64 14.64 -21.78
N MET A 179 2.88 14.63 -20.68
CA MET A 179 1.51 14.07 -20.70
C MET A 179 0.59 14.80 -21.66
N LYS A 180 0.71 16.13 -21.75
CA LYS A 180 -0.08 16.95 -22.70
C LYS A 180 0.30 16.65 -24.13
N ARG A 181 1.64 16.61 -24.44
CA ARG A 181 2.13 16.24 -25.77
C ARG A 181 1.65 14.86 -26.17
N ASN A 182 1.85 13.86 -25.33
CA ASN A 182 1.42 12.50 -25.64
C ASN A 182 -0.10 12.39 -25.83
N ALA A 183 -0.89 13.17 -25.10
CA ALA A 183 -2.34 13.16 -25.25
C ALA A 183 -2.82 13.69 -26.61
N VAL A 184 -2.16 14.73 -27.14
CA VAL A 184 -2.56 15.29 -28.46
C VAL A 184 -2.07 14.43 -29.63
N GLU A 185 -1.07 13.59 -29.45
CA GLU A 185 -0.61 12.61 -30.45
C GLU A 185 -1.57 11.41 -30.62
N LEU A 186 -2.60 11.29 -29.78
CA LEU A 186 -3.60 10.25 -29.86
C LEU A 186 -4.76 10.59 -30.82
N ILE A 187 -4.80 11.80 -31.39
CA ILE A 187 -5.82 12.27 -32.34
C ILE A 187 -5.27 12.09 -33.76
#